data_a911a62c9461328e567790bf15c2b8ae
#
_entry.id   a911a62c9461328e567790bf15c2b8ae
#
_cell.length_a   1.000
_cell.length_b   1.000
_cell.length_c   1.000
_cell.angle_alpha   90.00
_cell.angle_beta   90.00
_cell.angle_gamma   90.00
#
_symmetry.space_group_name_H-M   'P 1'
#
loop_
_entity.id
_entity.type
_entity.pdbx_description
1 polymer ?
#
loop_
_entity_poly.entity_id
_entity_poly.type
_entity_poly.pdbx_seq_one_letter_code
_entity_poly.pdbx_strand_id
1 'polypeptide(L)' 'MDNQELRAHKERLGVINYKINYKTGVHLPVIEDFFSGKTEELAPKDRERIEAMLKAEAKAAR' A
#
# COMPACT_ATOMS: atom_id res chain seq x y z
N MET A 1 5.89 -0.76 9.72
CA MET A 1 4.54 -0.16 9.87
C MET A 1 3.52 -1.23 10.19
N ASP A 2 2.62 -0.95 11.10
CA ASP A 2 1.48 -1.84 11.29
C ASP A 2 0.42 -1.57 10.23
N ASN A 3 -0.64 -2.37 10.23
CA ASN A 3 -1.67 -2.27 9.20
C ASN A 3 -2.37 -0.91 9.17
N GLN A 4 -2.66 -0.35 10.35
CA GLN A 4 -3.33 0.95 10.44
C GLN A 4 -2.43 2.06 9.92
N GLU A 5 -1.17 2.02 10.28
CA GLU A 5 -0.20 3.01 9.82
C GLU A 5 -0.03 2.94 8.29
N LEU A 6 0.00 1.74 7.75
CA LEU A 6 0.14 1.54 6.32
C LEU A 6 -1.06 2.12 5.56
N ARG A 7 -2.28 1.85 6.07
CA ARG A 7 -3.50 2.40 5.50
C ARG A 7 -3.54 3.92 5.59
N ALA A 8 -3.20 4.46 6.75
CA ALA A 8 -3.19 5.91 6.96
C ALA A 8 -2.14 6.59 6.07
N HIS A 9 -1.00 5.96 5.89
CA HIS A 9 0.07 6.50 5.07
C HIS A 9 -0.35 6.61 3.60
N LYS A 10 -0.99 5.56 3.09
CA LYS A 10 -1.53 5.55 1.73
C LYS A 10 -2.54 6.68 1.53
N GLU A 11 -3.46 6.83 2.47
CA GLU A 11 -4.50 7.85 2.40
C GLU A 11 -3.91 9.26 2.44
N ARG A 12 -2.97 9.47 3.34
CA ARG A 12 -2.30 10.76 3.49
C ARG A 12 -1.56 11.19 2.23
N LEU A 13 -0.97 10.22 1.53
CA LEU A 13 -0.27 10.48 0.27
C LEU A 13 -1.20 10.62 -0.93
N GLY A 14 -2.46 10.22 -0.78
CA GLY A 14 -3.41 10.25 -1.88
C GLY A 14 -3.13 9.23 -2.97
N VAL A 15 -2.43 8.15 -2.64
CA VAL A 15 -2.08 7.12 -3.61
C VAL A 15 -3.26 6.18 -3.81
N ILE A 16 -3.65 5.98 -5.08
CA ILE A 16 -4.74 5.07 -5.42
C ILE A 16 -4.25 3.63 -5.57
N ASN A 17 -5.17 2.68 -5.42
CA ASN A 17 -4.84 1.26 -5.49
C ASN A 17 -4.23 0.83 -6.83
N TYR A 18 -4.69 1.39 -7.93
CA TYR A 18 -4.14 1.09 -9.26
C TYR A 18 -2.66 1.45 -9.34
N LYS A 19 -2.26 2.55 -8.74
CA LYS A 19 -0.86 2.96 -8.73
C LYS A 19 -0.01 1.98 -7.95
N ILE A 20 -0.52 1.51 -6.82
CA ILE A 20 0.18 0.50 -6.00
C ILE A 20 0.35 -0.79 -6.81
N ASN A 21 -0.73 -1.25 -7.47
CA ASN A 21 -0.68 -2.44 -8.32
C ASN A 21 0.36 -2.28 -9.42
N TYR A 22 0.35 -1.15 -10.09
CA TYR A 22 1.26 -0.87 -11.19
C TYR A 22 2.72 -0.85 -10.73
N LYS A 23 2.99 -0.20 -9.60
CA LYS A 23 4.36 -0.02 -9.11
C LYS A 23 4.92 -1.25 -8.41
N THR A 24 4.08 -2.04 -7.75
CA THR A 24 4.54 -3.16 -6.92
C THR A 24 4.36 -4.51 -7.56
N GLY A 25 3.44 -4.64 -8.51
CA GLY A 25 3.08 -5.93 -9.09
C GLY A 25 2.18 -6.76 -8.19
N VAL A 26 1.77 -6.24 -7.04
CA VAL A 26 0.82 -6.94 -6.16
C VAL A 26 -0.55 -6.93 -6.82
N HIS A 27 -1.27 -8.06 -6.75
CA HIS A 27 -2.60 -8.18 -7.35
C HIS A 27 -3.56 -7.14 -6.80
N LEU A 28 -4.31 -6.51 -7.70
CA LEU A 28 -5.24 -5.45 -7.32
C LEU A 28 -6.27 -5.90 -6.28
N PRO A 29 -6.91 -7.09 -6.39
CA PRO A 29 -7.85 -7.54 -5.36
C PRO A 29 -7.23 -7.64 -3.97
N VAL A 30 -5.97 -8.04 -3.88
CA VAL A 30 -5.25 -8.10 -2.60
C VAL A 30 -5.10 -6.70 -2.01
N ILE A 31 -4.74 -5.74 -2.84
CA ILE A 31 -4.58 -4.35 -2.42
C ILE A 31 -5.92 -3.77 -1.97
N GLU A 32 -6.96 -3.98 -2.76
CA GLU A 32 -8.30 -3.48 -2.45
C GLU A 32 -8.84 -4.05 -1.15
N ASP A 33 -8.71 -5.36 -0.95
CA ASP A 33 -9.21 -6.01 0.26
C ASP A 33 -8.46 -5.53 1.50
N PHE A 34 -7.15 -5.35 1.39
CA PHE A 34 -6.36 -4.90 2.52
C PHE A 34 -6.68 -3.44 2.88
N PHE A 35 -6.67 -2.55 1.90
CA PHE A 35 -6.85 -1.13 2.17
C PHE A 35 -8.30 -0.74 2.48
N SER A 36 -9.27 -1.58 2.09
CA SER A 36 -10.66 -1.37 2.48
C SER A 36 -10.97 -1.89 3.89
N GLY A 37 -10.03 -2.63 4.49
CA GLY A 37 -10.22 -3.22 5.81
C GLY A 37 -10.92 -4.57 5.78
N LYS A 38 -11.17 -5.13 4.60
CA LYS A 38 -11.81 -6.42 4.46
C LYS A 38 -10.96 -7.55 5.05
N THR A 39 -9.64 -7.43 4.95
CA THR A 39 -8.70 -8.38 5.53
C THR A 39 -7.58 -7.64 6.25
N GLU A 40 -7.08 -8.24 7.31
CA GLU A 40 -5.90 -7.76 8.02
C GLU A 40 -4.64 -8.48 7.56
N GLU A 41 -4.79 -9.48 6.70
CA GLU A 41 -3.67 -10.29 6.24
C GLU A 41 -3.07 -9.72 4.97
N LEU A 42 -1.73 -9.64 4.98
CA LEU A 42 -0.97 -9.19 3.83
C LEU A 42 0.33 -9.99 3.83
N ALA A 43 0.62 -10.68 2.74
CA ALA A 43 1.83 -11.48 2.63
C ALA A 43 3.06 -10.61 2.91
N PRO A 44 4.06 -11.13 3.65
CA PRO A 44 5.24 -10.34 4.01
C PRO A 44 5.94 -9.69 2.81
N LYS A 45 6.05 -10.39 1.69
CA LYS A 45 6.67 -9.84 0.48
C LYS A 45 5.84 -8.70 -0.12
N ASP A 46 4.52 -8.86 -0.11
CA ASP A 46 3.62 -7.83 -0.62
C ASP A 46 3.68 -6.60 0.27
N ARG A 47 3.72 -6.80 1.58
CA ARG A 47 3.86 -5.73 2.56
C ARG A 47 5.15 -4.94 2.31
N GLU A 48 6.27 -5.64 2.14
CA GLU A 48 7.55 -5.00 1.88
C GLU A 48 7.51 -4.13 0.63
N ARG A 49 6.93 -4.66 -0.45
CA ARG A 49 6.83 -3.94 -1.71
C ARG A 49 5.97 -2.70 -1.58
N ILE A 50 4.82 -2.83 -0.92
CA ILE A 50 3.91 -1.70 -0.72
C ILE A 50 4.55 -0.66 0.17
N GLU A 51 5.20 -1.04 1.26
CA GLU A 51 5.87 -0.10 2.14
C GLU A 51 6.99 0.65 1.41
N ALA A 52 7.78 -0.05 0.63
CA ALA A 52 8.86 0.57 -0.14
C ALA A 52 8.31 1.58 -1.16
N MET A 53 7.22 1.21 -1.83
CA MET A 53 6.57 2.08 -2.81
C MET A 53 6.02 3.34 -2.15
N LEU A 54 5.35 3.20 -1.01
CA LEU A 54 4.79 4.35 -0.30
C LEU A 54 5.89 5.26 0.25
N LYS A 55 6.99 4.69 0.72
CA LYS A 55 8.14 5.50 1.16
C LYS A 55 8.71 6.31 0.01
N ALA A 56 8.81 5.70 -1.16
CA ALA A 56 9.30 6.39 -2.35
C ALA A 56 8.36 7.52 -2.76
N GLU A 57 7.05 7.30 -2.68
CA GLU A 57 6.05 8.32 -2.98
C GLU A 57 6.12 9.49 -1.98
N ALA A 58 6.30 9.18 -0.71
CA ALA A 58 6.44 10.22 0.32
C ALA A 58 7.67 11.09 0.05
N LYS A 59 8.75 10.47 -0.38
CA LYS A 59 9.99 11.18 -0.70
C LYS A 59 9.82 12.06 -1.92
N ALA A 60 9.12 11.57 -2.93
CA ALA A 60 8.89 12.31 -4.16
C ALA A 60 7.89 13.47 -3.99
N ALA A 61 7.05 13.41 -2.98
CA ALA A 61 6.03 14.42 -2.70
C ALA A 61 6.57 15.66 -2.00
N ARG A 62 7.85 15.68 -1.65
CA ARG A 62 8.48 16.83 -0.97
C ARG A 62 8.88 17.92 -1.95
#